data_438c13585c307709464490e34f8b78cd
#
_entry.id   438c13585c307709464490e34f8b78cd
#
_cell.length_a   1.000
_cell.length_b   1.000
_cell.length_c   1.000
_cell.angle_alpha   90.00
_cell.angle_beta   90.00
_cell.angle_gamma   90.00
#
_symmetry.space_group_name_H-M   'P 1'
#
loop_
_entity.id
_entity.type
_entity.pdbx_description
1 polymer ?
#
loop_
_entity_poly.entity_id
_entity_poly.type
_entity_poly.pdbx_seq_one_letter_code
_entity_poly.pdbx_strand_id
1 'polypeptide(L)'
;MTFVCVAVAALACTGMLRLIGLFDPIALQHDTAYIGAMLFVIPGFPLITGGLDMAKIDFPSGVQRLTYVLCIILMATLAGWMVASIVHLNPQGFEPLGLNPVINCLLRMLFAFIGVWGFSVMFNSPQRMCLVAATIGAITDTLRLEIVDLGVPAEAGAFIGAFLCLLYTS
;
A
#
# COMPACT_ATOMS: atom_id res chain seq x y z
N MET A 1 0.29 20.86 5.41
CA MET A 1 0.82 20.37 4.12
C MET A 1 0.33 18.95 3.83
N THR A 2 0.51 17.99 4.73
CA THR A 2 0.14 16.58 4.52
C THR A 2 -1.32 16.38 4.11
N PHE A 3 -2.27 17.00 4.79
CA PHE A 3 -3.69 16.92 4.45
C PHE A 3 -3.99 17.33 3.00
N VAL A 4 -3.41 18.45 2.57
CA VAL A 4 -3.61 18.96 1.19
C VAL A 4 -3.00 18.02 0.17
N CYS A 5 -1.79 17.50 0.42
CA CYS A 5 -1.12 16.55 -0.47
C CYS A 5 -1.95 15.26 -0.64
N VAL A 6 -2.47 14.72 0.47
CA VAL A 6 -3.32 13.50 0.42
C VAL A 6 -4.62 13.78 -0.32
N ALA A 7 -5.29 14.89 -0.04
CA ALA A 7 -6.53 15.25 -0.71
C ALA A 7 -6.32 15.44 -2.22
N VAL A 8 -5.24 16.12 -2.63
CA VAL A 8 -4.90 16.30 -4.06
C VAL A 8 -4.57 14.95 -4.71
N ALA A 9 -3.79 14.09 -4.06
CA ALA A 9 -3.46 12.77 -4.59
C ALA A 9 -4.71 11.90 -4.76
N ALA A 10 -5.61 11.88 -3.79
CA ALA A 10 -6.86 11.14 -3.85
C ALA A 10 -7.79 11.69 -4.95
N LEU A 11 -7.93 13.02 -5.08
CA LEU A 11 -8.72 13.66 -6.14
C LEU A 11 -8.13 13.42 -7.53
N ALA A 12 -6.81 13.47 -7.67
CA ALA A 12 -6.14 13.19 -8.93
C ALA A 12 -6.36 11.74 -9.36
N CYS A 13 -6.23 10.79 -8.43
CA CYS A 13 -6.47 9.37 -8.69
C CYS A 13 -7.93 9.11 -9.10
N THR A 14 -8.89 9.65 -8.37
CA THR A 14 -10.33 9.50 -8.70
C THR A 14 -10.68 10.19 -10.01
N GLY A 15 -10.09 11.34 -10.31
CA GLY A 15 -10.23 12.02 -11.59
C GLY A 15 -9.71 11.20 -12.76
N MET A 16 -8.52 10.59 -12.62
CA MET A 16 -7.95 9.69 -13.63
C MET A 16 -8.81 8.45 -13.83
N LEU A 17 -9.31 7.84 -12.76
CA LEU A 17 -10.21 6.67 -12.87
C LEU A 17 -11.50 7.02 -13.62
N ARG A 18 -12.08 8.19 -13.36
CA ARG A 18 -13.26 8.65 -14.11
C ARG A 18 -12.97 8.93 -15.58
N LEU A 19 -11.80 9.48 -15.90
CA LEU A 19 -11.37 9.67 -17.29
C LEU A 19 -11.16 8.33 -18.00
N ILE A 20 -10.52 7.36 -17.35
CA ILE A 20 -10.36 6.00 -17.90
C ILE A 20 -11.73 5.32 -18.04
N GLY A 21 -12.63 5.53 -17.10
CA GLY A 21 -14.00 5.01 -17.12
C GLY A 21 -14.85 5.51 -18.29
N LEU A 22 -14.46 6.60 -18.97
CA LEU A 22 -15.08 7.04 -20.23
C LEU A 22 -14.75 6.09 -21.41
N PHE A 23 -13.61 5.40 -21.32
CA PHE A 23 -13.16 4.46 -22.34
C PHE A 23 -13.49 3.01 -21.96
N ASP A 24 -13.46 2.69 -20.67
CA ASP A 24 -13.72 1.36 -20.14
C ASP A 24 -14.52 1.44 -18.82
N PRO A 25 -15.79 0.96 -18.81
CA PRO A 25 -16.64 1.03 -17.63
C PRO A 25 -16.13 0.19 -16.44
N ILE A 26 -15.23 -0.76 -16.67
CA ILE A 26 -14.60 -1.58 -15.61
C ILE A 26 -13.81 -0.70 -14.64
N ALA A 27 -13.18 0.37 -15.12
CA ALA A 27 -12.41 1.28 -14.26
C ALA A 27 -13.25 1.96 -13.18
N LEU A 28 -14.55 2.16 -13.42
CA LEU A 28 -15.47 2.77 -12.45
C LEU A 28 -15.88 1.83 -11.31
N GLN A 29 -15.61 0.52 -11.44
CA GLN A 29 -15.88 -0.47 -10.39
C GLN A 29 -14.74 -0.56 -9.36
N HIS A 30 -13.59 0.07 -9.64
CA HIS A 30 -12.41 0.04 -8.78
C HIS A 30 -12.26 1.31 -7.93
N ASP A 31 -13.32 1.69 -7.23
CA ASP A 31 -13.35 2.89 -6.37
C ASP A 31 -12.30 2.89 -5.26
N THR A 32 -11.74 1.73 -4.91
CA THR A 32 -10.72 1.58 -3.87
C THR A 32 -9.30 2.00 -4.29
N ALA A 33 -9.05 2.25 -5.57
CA ALA A 33 -7.72 2.59 -6.08
C ALA A 33 -7.16 3.92 -5.49
N TYR A 34 -8.02 4.85 -5.05
CA TYR A 34 -7.60 6.09 -4.38
C TYR A 34 -6.84 5.82 -3.08
N ILE A 35 -7.14 4.70 -2.40
CA ILE A 35 -6.43 4.28 -1.17
C ILE A 35 -4.96 4.00 -1.49
N GLY A 36 -4.68 3.35 -2.63
CA GLY A 36 -3.32 3.11 -3.11
C GLY A 36 -2.53 4.40 -3.33
N ALA A 37 -3.16 5.44 -3.89
CA ALA A 37 -2.54 6.74 -4.07
C ALA A 37 -2.20 7.45 -2.74
N MET A 38 -2.98 7.21 -1.68
CA MET A 38 -2.74 7.77 -0.35
C MET A 38 -1.62 7.06 0.41
N LEU A 39 -1.36 5.78 0.12
CA LEU A 39 -0.32 4.98 0.80
C LEU A 39 1.08 5.58 0.66
N PHE A 40 1.38 6.30 -0.43
CA PHE A 40 2.66 6.98 -0.62
C PHE A 40 2.92 8.10 0.38
N VAL A 41 1.89 8.65 1.01
CA VAL A 41 2.03 9.72 2.01
C VAL A 41 2.27 9.15 3.40
N ILE A 42 1.94 7.88 3.63
CA ILE A 42 2.14 7.23 4.93
C ILE A 42 3.65 7.03 5.17
N PRO A 43 4.20 7.59 6.26
CA PRO A 43 5.62 7.52 6.54
C PRO A 43 6.02 6.17 7.12
N GLY A 44 6.14 5.15 6.28
CA GLY A 44 6.48 3.78 6.69
C GLY A 44 7.84 3.67 7.36
N PHE A 45 8.84 4.40 6.85
CA PHE A 45 10.19 4.38 7.42
C PHE A 45 10.25 4.91 8.87
N PRO A 46 9.68 6.07 9.23
CA PRO A 46 9.58 6.51 10.62
C PRO A 46 8.78 5.56 11.51
N LEU A 47 7.78 4.85 10.96
CA LEU A 47 7.01 3.84 11.71
C LEU A 47 7.92 2.67 12.14
N ILE A 48 8.69 2.11 11.21
CA ILE A 48 9.60 1.00 11.46
C ILE A 48 10.73 1.42 12.42
N THR A 49 11.35 2.58 12.16
CA THR A 49 12.44 3.09 13.02
C THR A 49 11.95 3.44 14.40
N GLY A 50 10.75 3.98 14.56
CA GLY A 50 10.13 4.22 15.86
C GLY A 50 9.87 2.92 16.63
N GLY A 51 9.41 1.87 15.95
CA GLY A 51 9.26 0.52 16.53
C GLY A 51 10.61 -0.09 16.98
N LEU A 52 11.66 0.08 16.16
CA LEU A 52 13.01 -0.38 16.50
C LEU A 52 13.60 0.37 17.71
N ASP A 53 13.39 1.69 17.80
CA ASP A 53 13.82 2.48 18.96
C ASP A 53 13.12 2.02 20.23
N MET A 54 11.82 1.72 20.16
CA MET A 54 11.08 1.13 21.28
C MET A 54 11.63 -0.24 21.69
N ALA A 55 11.96 -1.10 20.73
CA ALA A 55 12.54 -2.41 20.97
C ALA A 55 13.94 -2.32 21.60
N LYS A 56 14.70 -1.25 21.32
CA LYS A 56 16.01 -0.95 21.92
C LYS A 56 15.92 -0.20 23.25
N ILE A 57 14.73 -0.03 23.80
CA ILE A 57 14.46 0.68 25.06
C ILE A 57 14.76 2.20 24.97
N ASP A 58 14.89 2.75 23.77
CA ASP A 58 14.97 4.21 23.58
C ASP A 58 13.55 4.78 23.42
N PHE A 59 12.81 4.82 24.52
CA PHE A 59 11.42 5.28 24.55
C PHE A 59 11.24 6.74 24.10
N PRO A 60 12.11 7.71 24.48
CA PRO A 60 11.92 9.10 24.05
C PRO A 60 11.93 9.25 22.52
N SER A 61 12.90 8.66 21.82
CA SER A 61 12.98 8.67 20.34
C SER A 61 11.84 7.91 19.72
N GLY A 62 11.54 6.70 20.22
CA GLY A 62 10.47 5.86 19.70
C GLY A 62 9.10 6.51 19.79
N VAL A 63 8.75 7.07 20.95
CA VAL A 63 7.45 7.76 21.16
C VAL A 63 7.32 8.98 20.26
N GLN A 64 8.37 9.80 20.11
CA GLN A 64 8.32 10.97 19.24
C GLN A 64 8.05 10.59 17.78
N ARG A 65 8.74 9.57 17.25
CA ARG A 65 8.55 9.08 15.88
C ARG A 65 7.17 8.47 15.67
N LEU A 66 6.71 7.63 16.60
CA LEU A 66 5.39 7.01 16.54
C LEU A 66 4.27 8.07 16.62
N THR A 67 4.40 9.07 17.49
CA THR A 67 3.44 10.17 17.58
C THR A 67 3.38 10.97 16.28
N TYR A 68 4.53 11.28 15.68
CA TYR A 68 4.60 11.95 14.38
C TYR A 68 3.89 11.14 13.29
N VAL A 69 4.15 9.82 13.20
CA VAL A 69 3.51 8.93 12.26
C VAL A 69 2.00 8.86 12.49
N LEU A 70 1.58 8.75 13.74
CA LEU A 70 0.16 8.72 14.11
C LEU A 70 -0.57 10.00 13.66
N CYS A 71 0.03 11.17 13.87
CA CYS A 71 -0.53 12.44 13.40
C CYS A 71 -0.69 12.47 11.87
N ILE A 72 0.31 11.97 11.12
CA ILE A 72 0.23 11.92 9.66
C ILE A 72 -0.87 10.96 9.21
N ILE A 73 -0.95 9.77 9.81
CA ILE A 73 -1.99 8.78 9.49
C ILE A 73 -3.39 9.36 9.76
N LEU A 74 -3.59 10.00 10.90
CA LEU A 74 -4.87 10.64 11.22
C LEU A 74 -5.25 11.72 10.20
N MET A 75 -4.30 12.56 9.79
CA MET A 75 -4.55 13.57 8.77
C MET A 75 -4.82 12.95 7.40
N ALA A 76 -4.12 11.88 7.05
CA ALA A 76 -4.32 11.16 5.79
C ALA A 76 -5.69 10.47 5.74
N THR A 77 -6.11 9.80 6.82
CA THR A 77 -7.42 9.14 6.90
C THR A 77 -8.56 10.14 6.86
N LEU A 78 -8.45 11.28 7.55
CA LEU A 78 -9.46 12.35 7.49
C LEU A 78 -9.58 12.93 6.08
N ALA A 79 -8.45 13.19 5.41
CA ALA A 79 -8.45 13.67 4.03
C ALA A 79 -9.09 12.66 3.07
N GLY A 80 -8.73 11.40 3.19
CA GLY A 80 -9.30 10.32 2.38
C GLY A 80 -10.79 10.13 2.60
N TRP A 81 -11.23 10.14 3.85
CA TRP A 81 -12.65 10.06 4.18
C TRP A 81 -13.45 11.26 3.61
N MET A 82 -12.88 12.46 3.71
CA MET A 82 -13.51 13.66 3.16
C MET A 82 -13.65 13.59 1.63
N VAL A 83 -12.59 13.16 0.93
CA VAL A 83 -12.63 12.97 -0.53
C VAL A 83 -13.63 11.87 -0.92
N ALA A 84 -13.63 10.73 -0.22
CA ALA A 84 -14.58 9.65 -0.46
C ALA A 84 -16.05 10.11 -0.28
N SER A 85 -16.30 10.94 0.74
CA SER A 85 -17.64 11.49 0.99
C SER A 85 -18.07 12.49 -0.07
N ILE A 86 -17.17 13.35 -0.57
CA ILE A 86 -17.47 14.33 -1.62
C ILE A 86 -17.73 13.66 -2.97
N VAL A 87 -16.93 12.63 -3.30
CA VAL A 87 -17.01 11.93 -4.60
C VAL A 87 -18.04 10.79 -4.57
N HIS A 88 -18.63 10.50 -3.40
CA HIS A 88 -19.58 9.40 -3.17
C HIS A 88 -18.99 8.04 -3.56
N LEU A 89 -17.73 7.80 -3.19
CA LEU A 89 -17.08 6.52 -3.41
C LEU A 89 -17.64 5.47 -2.45
N ASN A 90 -18.05 4.33 -3.00
CA ASN A 90 -18.41 3.16 -2.20
C ASN A 90 -17.23 2.18 -2.26
N PRO A 91 -16.40 2.08 -1.20
CA PRO A 91 -15.33 1.10 -1.13
C PRO A 91 -15.93 -0.29 -0.89
N GLN A 92 -16.59 -0.82 -1.89
CA GLN A 92 -17.03 -2.21 -1.92
C GLN A 92 -15.85 -3.06 -2.38
N GLY A 93 -15.73 -4.26 -1.83
CA GLY A 93 -14.57 -5.12 -2.05
C GLY A 93 -14.28 -5.37 -3.52
N PHE A 94 -13.04 -5.73 -3.83
CA PHE A 94 -12.59 -6.02 -5.19
C PHE A 94 -13.46 -7.11 -5.80
N GLU A 95 -14.19 -6.79 -6.85
CA GLU A 95 -14.85 -7.82 -7.65
C GLU A 95 -13.78 -8.67 -8.37
N PRO A 96 -13.93 -10.01 -8.35
CA PRO A 96 -12.99 -10.86 -9.07
C PRO A 96 -13.07 -10.57 -10.57
N LEU A 97 -11.91 -10.29 -11.18
CA LEU A 97 -11.81 -9.98 -12.62
C LEU A 97 -12.28 -11.11 -13.55
N GLY A 98 -12.71 -12.25 -13.02
CA GLY A 98 -13.14 -13.40 -13.84
C GLY A 98 -12.02 -14.05 -14.68
N LEU A 99 -10.76 -13.67 -14.44
CA LEU A 99 -9.59 -14.21 -15.11
C LEU A 99 -9.20 -15.58 -14.53
N ASN A 100 -8.52 -16.38 -15.34
CA ASN A 100 -7.91 -17.62 -14.86
C ASN A 100 -7.03 -17.35 -13.63
N PRO A 101 -7.07 -18.20 -12.58
CA PRO A 101 -6.32 -17.95 -11.34
C PRO A 101 -4.81 -17.82 -11.59
N VAL A 102 -4.25 -18.53 -12.57
CA VAL A 102 -2.84 -18.43 -12.94
C VAL A 102 -2.50 -17.04 -13.52
N ILE A 103 -3.36 -16.51 -14.40
CA ILE A 103 -3.16 -15.18 -15.00
C ILE A 103 -3.27 -14.11 -13.94
N ASN A 104 -4.22 -14.23 -13.02
CA ASN A 104 -4.40 -13.30 -11.90
C ASN A 104 -3.17 -13.28 -10.99
N CYS A 105 -2.64 -14.46 -10.63
CA CYS A 105 -1.41 -14.59 -9.84
C CYS A 105 -0.20 -13.94 -10.54
N LEU A 106 -0.02 -14.16 -11.84
CA LEU A 106 1.05 -13.54 -12.63
C LEU A 106 0.92 -12.02 -12.69
N LEU A 107 -0.28 -11.50 -12.88
CA LEU A 107 -0.53 -10.07 -12.90
C LEU A 107 -0.26 -9.44 -11.51
N ARG A 108 -0.73 -10.07 -10.44
CA ARG A 108 -0.44 -9.65 -9.06
C ARG A 108 1.06 -9.56 -8.82
N MET A 109 1.81 -10.60 -9.22
CA MET A 109 3.27 -10.63 -9.06
C MET A 109 3.97 -9.54 -9.88
N LEU A 110 3.54 -9.30 -11.12
CA LEU A 110 4.09 -8.26 -11.98
C LEU A 110 3.86 -6.85 -11.40
N PHE A 111 2.62 -6.55 -11.00
CA PHE A 111 2.29 -5.24 -10.43
C PHE A 111 2.92 -5.02 -9.06
N ALA A 112 3.00 -6.04 -8.21
CA ALA A 112 3.72 -5.98 -6.95
C ALA A 112 5.21 -5.72 -7.17
N PHE A 113 5.84 -6.37 -8.15
CA PHE A 113 7.24 -6.13 -8.51
C PHE A 113 7.48 -4.67 -8.93
N ILE A 114 6.67 -4.16 -9.86
CA ILE A 114 6.77 -2.78 -10.34
C ILE A 114 6.54 -1.78 -9.19
N GLY A 115 5.55 -2.04 -8.34
CA GLY A 115 5.23 -1.20 -7.20
C GLY A 115 6.36 -1.13 -6.18
N VAL A 116 6.91 -2.26 -5.76
CA VAL A 116 8.01 -2.31 -4.79
C VAL A 116 9.30 -1.74 -5.39
N TRP A 117 9.57 -1.99 -6.66
CA TRP A 117 10.72 -1.40 -7.34
C TRP A 117 10.62 0.12 -7.41
N GLY A 118 9.49 0.64 -7.87
CA GLY A 118 9.25 2.08 -7.94
C GLY A 118 9.36 2.75 -6.56
N PHE A 119 8.81 2.11 -5.52
CA PHE A 119 8.91 2.57 -4.14
C PHE A 119 10.37 2.60 -3.65
N SER A 120 11.14 1.55 -3.93
CA SER A 120 12.56 1.46 -3.57
C SER A 120 13.41 2.52 -4.26
N VAL A 121 13.12 2.82 -5.54
CA VAL A 121 13.78 3.91 -6.29
C VAL A 121 13.45 5.27 -5.69
N MET A 122 12.22 5.49 -5.24
CA MET A 122 11.80 6.73 -4.59
C MET A 122 12.62 7.01 -3.31
N PHE A 123 13.03 5.97 -2.59
CA PHE A 123 13.93 6.08 -1.43
C PHE A 123 15.42 6.17 -1.77
N ASN A 124 15.74 6.38 -3.06
CA ASN A 124 17.13 6.53 -3.54
C ASN A 124 18.03 5.33 -3.21
N SER A 125 17.46 4.13 -3.19
CA SER A 125 18.19 2.90 -2.92
C SER A 125 19.05 2.49 -4.13
N PRO A 126 20.21 1.82 -3.93
CA PRO A 126 21.02 1.29 -5.02
C PRO A 126 20.22 0.32 -5.90
N GLN A 127 20.37 0.39 -7.22
CA GLN A 127 19.57 -0.39 -8.18
C GLN A 127 19.56 -1.91 -7.91
N ARG A 128 20.69 -2.46 -7.45
CA ARG A 128 20.80 -3.88 -7.09
C ARG A 128 19.89 -4.23 -5.90
N MET A 129 19.84 -3.36 -4.89
CA MET A 129 18.97 -3.56 -3.74
C MET A 129 17.50 -3.37 -4.10
N CYS A 130 17.20 -2.43 -5.00
CA CYS A 130 15.83 -2.25 -5.51
C CYS A 130 15.30 -3.51 -6.20
N LEU A 131 16.13 -4.17 -7.02
CA LEU A 131 15.76 -5.41 -7.70
C LEU A 131 15.54 -6.56 -6.71
N VAL A 132 16.43 -6.73 -5.74
CA VAL A 132 16.29 -7.77 -4.71
C VAL A 132 15.03 -7.52 -3.88
N ALA A 133 14.82 -6.30 -3.42
CA ALA A 133 13.63 -5.93 -2.65
C ALA A 133 12.35 -6.14 -3.46
N ALA A 134 12.35 -5.79 -4.76
CA ALA A 134 11.21 -5.95 -5.64
C ALA A 134 10.87 -7.43 -5.88
N THR A 135 11.88 -8.29 -6.08
CA THR A 135 11.65 -9.74 -6.27
C THR A 135 11.09 -10.39 -5.01
N ILE A 136 11.69 -10.11 -3.85
CA ILE A 136 11.22 -10.64 -2.58
C ILE A 136 9.82 -10.10 -2.25
N GLY A 137 9.63 -8.79 -2.40
CA GLY A 137 8.34 -8.13 -2.16
C GLY A 137 7.23 -8.66 -3.06
N ALA A 138 7.51 -8.89 -4.35
CA ALA A 138 6.55 -9.47 -5.28
C ALA A 138 6.12 -10.88 -4.87
N ILE A 139 7.07 -11.74 -4.50
CA ILE A 139 6.79 -13.11 -4.08
C ILE A 139 5.98 -13.12 -2.77
N THR A 140 6.39 -12.35 -1.78
CA THR A 140 5.75 -12.33 -0.45
C THR A 140 4.37 -11.69 -0.50
N ASP A 141 4.16 -10.64 -1.30
CA ASP A 141 2.86 -9.99 -1.44
C ASP A 141 1.87 -10.88 -2.22
N THR A 142 2.34 -11.52 -3.29
CA THR A 142 1.51 -12.48 -4.03
C THR A 142 1.10 -13.64 -3.14
N LEU A 143 2.03 -14.22 -2.39
CA LEU A 143 1.75 -15.29 -1.45
C LEU A 143 0.74 -14.86 -0.37
N ARG A 144 0.90 -13.65 0.16
CA ARG A 144 -0.06 -13.06 1.10
C ARG A 144 -1.47 -13.01 0.53
N LEU A 145 -1.62 -12.53 -0.70
CA LEU A 145 -2.92 -12.41 -1.36
C LEU A 145 -3.55 -13.78 -1.64
N GLU A 146 -2.77 -14.77 -2.07
CA GLU A 146 -3.25 -16.13 -2.29
C GLU A 146 -3.72 -16.80 -0.97
N ILE A 147 -2.99 -16.59 0.13
CA ILE A 147 -3.37 -17.08 1.46
C ILE A 147 -4.69 -16.44 1.93
N VAL A 148 -4.88 -15.15 1.68
CA VAL A 148 -6.13 -14.44 1.99
C VAL A 148 -7.30 -14.98 1.14
N ASP A 149 -7.07 -15.25 -0.14
CA ASP A 149 -8.06 -15.83 -1.04
C ASP A 149 -8.47 -17.27 -0.60
N LEU A 150 -7.61 -17.98 0.12
CA LEU A 150 -7.92 -19.27 0.77
C LEU A 150 -8.79 -19.14 2.04
N GLY A 151 -9.15 -17.91 2.43
CA GLY A 151 -10.04 -17.65 3.56
C GLY A 151 -9.31 -17.32 4.88
N VAL A 152 -8.00 -17.12 4.85
CA VAL A 152 -7.24 -16.68 6.03
C VAL A 152 -7.47 -15.17 6.24
N PRO A 153 -7.66 -14.70 7.49
CA PRO A 153 -7.79 -13.28 7.78
C PRO A 153 -6.64 -12.46 7.20
N ALA A 154 -6.94 -11.28 6.65
CA ALA A 154 -5.98 -10.42 5.98
C ALA A 154 -4.78 -10.04 6.87
N GLU A 155 -5.01 -9.90 8.19
CA GLU A 155 -4.00 -9.59 9.19
C GLU A 155 -3.00 -10.73 9.35
N ALA A 156 -3.48 -11.98 9.38
CA ALA A 156 -2.63 -13.17 9.46
C ALA A 156 -1.81 -13.35 8.17
N GLY A 157 -2.44 -13.13 7.01
CA GLY A 157 -1.74 -13.13 5.72
C GLY A 157 -0.64 -12.06 5.66
N ALA A 158 -0.90 -10.84 6.16
CA ALA A 158 0.08 -9.77 6.23
C ALA A 158 1.25 -10.11 7.16
N PHE A 159 0.96 -10.72 8.32
CA PHE A 159 1.99 -11.17 9.25
C PHE A 159 2.91 -12.23 8.63
N ILE A 160 2.35 -13.25 7.97
CA ILE A 160 3.12 -14.30 7.31
C ILE A 160 4.00 -13.71 6.19
N GLY A 161 3.45 -12.83 5.35
CA GLY A 161 4.19 -12.16 4.29
C GLY A 161 5.35 -11.33 4.83
N ALA A 162 5.12 -10.52 5.86
CA ALA A 162 6.15 -9.71 6.50
C ALA A 162 7.24 -10.59 7.15
N PHE A 163 6.86 -11.67 7.82
CA PHE A 163 7.79 -12.60 8.46
C PHE A 163 8.71 -13.28 7.43
N LEU A 164 8.15 -13.76 6.31
CA LEU A 164 8.93 -14.35 5.22
C LEU A 164 9.89 -13.32 4.58
N CYS A 165 9.41 -12.09 4.38
CA CYS A 165 10.24 -11.01 3.87
C CYS A 165 11.44 -10.73 4.80
N LEU A 166 11.22 -10.68 6.10
CA LEU A 166 12.28 -10.48 7.10
C LEU A 166 13.28 -11.64 7.14
N LEU A 167 12.81 -12.88 7.11
CA LEU A 167 13.70 -14.06 7.09
C LEU A 167 14.62 -14.08 5.89
N TYR A 168 14.17 -13.59 4.74
CA TYR A 168 14.98 -13.61 3.52
C TYR A 168 15.93 -12.42 3.43
N THR A 169 15.67 -11.32 4.15
CA THR A 169 16.49 -10.10 4.12
C THR A 169 17.47 -10.00 5.30
N SER A 170 17.37 -10.89 6.29
CA SER A 170 18.30 -10.96 7.42
C SER A 170 19.46 -11.92 7.15
#